data_63099f3d0f70241199d20bc6c8f7542f
#
_entry.id   63099f3d0f70241199d20bc6c8f7542f
#
_cell.length_a   1.000
_cell.length_b   1.000
_cell.length_c   1.000
_cell.angle_alpha   90.00
_cell.angle_beta   90.00
_cell.angle_gamma   90.00
#
_symmetry.space_group_name_H-M   'P 1'
#
loop_
_entity.id
_entity.type
_entity.pdbx_description
1 polymer ?
#
loop_
_entity_poly.entity_id
_entity_poly.type
_entity_poly.pdbx_seq_one_letter_code
_entity_poly.pdbx_strand_id
1 'polypeptide(L)'
;MSAAGAVRALRAHVETWRPYTLWYVGLVGLAGAALADGPYHPWLLLSAWAAPTAGWLGGHYLGDYFDRDLDAGSKPHRPIPSGRLAARTALWCGCACFAVLALLAVLGGWGTISAAVLAGFGIVAYSRWCKARGIAGNLVRGALGAIALLYGTLTVGLSPQRPSAVPVLLASMLAFWAHDTMSNLVGALRDMDGDRAGGYRTLPVRRGAPFAVRTVLALYAGTVTAALVAGLLADPARRAGYLATLAVVVALGGVALAPLVAHRADMPVLVALRAHAVLVVERVVLASALVGLGLGIGPQLLLAVPMVALTWWAQRMMRAGHELGTGRPALALATPRRAAMEDVS
;
A
#
# COMPACT_ATOMS: atom_id res chain seq x y z
N MET A 1 -7.91 18.35 29.20
CA MET A 1 -6.67 17.68 28.74
C MET A 1 -5.52 18.68 28.78
N SER A 2 -4.37 18.32 29.35
CA SER A 2 -3.17 19.16 29.26
C SER A 2 -2.66 19.21 27.80
N ALA A 3 -1.93 20.28 27.42
CA ALA A 3 -1.32 20.38 26.09
C ALA A 3 -0.43 19.17 25.76
N ALA A 4 0.32 18.68 26.74
CA ALA A 4 1.14 17.48 26.60
C ALA A 4 0.29 16.20 26.36
N GLY A 5 -0.91 16.13 26.92
CA GLY A 5 -1.86 15.03 26.68
C GLY A 5 -2.42 15.08 25.26
N ALA A 6 -2.76 16.26 24.75
CA ALA A 6 -3.24 16.46 23.38
C ALA A 6 -2.17 16.07 22.33
N VAL A 7 -0.91 16.49 22.53
CA VAL A 7 0.21 16.13 21.65
C VAL A 7 0.44 14.61 21.63
N ARG A 8 0.39 13.93 22.79
CA ARG A 8 0.52 12.46 22.87
C ARG A 8 -0.61 11.75 22.11
N ALA A 9 -1.85 12.21 22.27
CA ALA A 9 -2.99 11.65 21.55
C ALA A 9 -2.85 11.85 20.04
N LEU A 10 -2.51 13.07 19.58
CA LEU A 10 -2.26 13.35 18.15
C LEU A 10 -1.17 12.43 17.58
N ARG A 11 -0.06 12.27 18.30
CA ARG A 11 1.03 11.39 17.86
C ARG A 11 0.54 9.94 17.72
N ALA A 12 -0.29 9.43 18.61
CA ALA A 12 -0.85 8.09 18.52
C ALA A 12 -1.74 7.92 17.28
N HIS A 13 -2.57 8.93 16.94
CA HIS A 13 -3.35 8.92 15.69
C HIS A 13 -2.45 8.95 14.45
N VAL A 14 -1.43 9.81 14.40
CA VAL A 14 -0.48 9.88 13.28
C VAL A 14 0.27 8.55 13.11
N GLU A 15 0.66 7.89 14.18
CA GLU A 15 1.26 6.55 14.13
C GLU A 15 0.30 5.51 13.55
N THR A 16 -1.00 5.55 13.88
CA THR A 16 -2.03 4.67 13.32
C THR A 16 -2.27 4.95 11.84
N TRP A 17 -2.25 6.21 11.39
CA TRP A 17 -2.41 6.58 9.98
C TRP A 17 -1.33 6.04 9.07
N ARG A 18 -0.15 5.77 9.61
CA ARG A 18 1.02 5.32 8.84
C ARG A 18 1.28 6.19 7.61
N PRO A 19 1.63 7.49 7.77
CA PRO A 19 1.77 8.44 6.65
C PRO A 19 2.66 7.95 5.52
N TYR A 20 3.58 7.03 5.81
CA TYR A 20 4.45 6.41 4.82
C TYR A 20 3.73 5.43 3.86
N THR A 21 2.45 5.10 4.11
CA THR A 21 1.62 4.29 3.21
C THR A 21 0.36 5.00 2.75
N LEU A 22 0.13 6.24 3.19
CA LEU A 22 -1.16 6.93 3.02
C LEU A 22 -1.38 7.43 1.59
N TRP A 23 -0.34 8.01 1.00
CA TRP A 23 -0.48 8.85 -0.20
C TRP A 23 -0.79 8.06 -1.47
N TYR A 24 -0.39 6.79 -1.56
CA TYR A 24 -0.52 6.03 -2.79
C TYR A 24 -1.97 5.67 -3.14
N VAL A 25 -2.82 5.41 -2.17
CA VAL A 25 -4.18 4.87 -2.44
C VAL A 25 -5.06 5.89 -3.14
N GLY A 26 -5.01 7.15 -2.68
CA GLY A 26 -5.64 8.26 -3.37
C GLY A 26 -5.04 8.50 -4.76
N LEU A 27 -3.72 8.33 -4.91
CA LEU A 27 -3.07 8.42 -6.23
C LEU A 27 -3.54 7.31 -7.18
N VAL A 28 -3.80 6.09 -6.68
CA VAL A 28 -4.38 5.01 -7.47
C VAL A 28 -5.80 5.39 -7.94
N GLY A 29 -6.61 6.00 -7.07
CA GLY A 29 -7.91 6.53 -7.46
C GLY A 29 -7.80 7.61 -8.56
N LEU A 30 -6.89 8.56 -8.41
CA LEU A 30 -6.60 9.56 -9.45
C LEU A 30 -6.09 8.93 -10.75
N ALA A 31 -5.30 7.86 -10.67
CA ALA A 31 -4.86 7.11 -11.85
C ALA A 31 -6.06 6.48 -12.60
N GLY A 32 -7.01 5.92 -11.87
CA GLY A 32 -8.26 5.43 -12.45
C GLY A 32 -9.07 6.52 -13.16
N ALA A 33 -9.20 7.69 -12.54
CA ALA A 33 -9.83 8.86 -13.15
C ALA A 33 -9.09 9.33 -14.41
N ALA A 34 -7.75 9.36 -14.36
CA ALA A 34 -6.92 9.75 -15.49
C ALA A 34 -7.05 8.81 -16.69
N LEU A 35 -7.14 7.48 -16.45
CA LEU A 35 -7.33 6.48 -17.50
C LEU A 35 -8.74 6.50 -18.11
N ALA A 36 -9.74 6.91 -17.35
CA ALA A 36 -11.13 6.97 -17.81
C ALA A 36 -11.40 8.09 -18.80
N ASP A 37 -10.64 9.19 -18.73
CA ASP A 37 -10.75 10.37 -19.60
C ASP A 37 -12.17 11.00 -19.61
N GLY A 38 -12.85 10.94 -18.49
CA GLY A 38 -14.15 11.57 -18.30
C GLY A 38 -14.02 13.05 -17.91
N PRO A 39 -15.12 13.72 -17.56
CA PRO A 39 -15.11 15.12 -17.16
C PRO A 39 -14.35 15.34 -15.84
N TYR A 40 -13.36 16.22 -15.86
CA TYR A 40 -12.50 16.49 -14.69
C TYR A 40 -13.06 17.67 -13.85
N HIS A 41 -14.17 17.44 -13.14
CA HIS A 41 -14.63 18.41 -12.15
C HIS A 41 -13.81 18.27 -10.85
N PRO A 42 -13.42 19.40 -10.20
CA PRO A 42 -12.57 19.37 -9.00
C PRO A 42 -13.08 18.45 -7.88
N TRP A 43 -14.40 18.45 -7.62
CA TRP A 43 -14.98 17.57 -6.57
C TRP A 43 -14.99 16.10 -6.94
N LEU A 44 -15.07 15.73 -8.24
CA LEU A 44 -14.94 14.35 -8.68
C LEU A 44 -13.50 13.87 -8.49
N LEU A 45 -12.51 14.70 -8.85
CA LEU A 45 -11.11 14.40 -8.60
C LEU A 45 -10.81 14.33 -7.10
N LEU A 46 -11.38 15.24 -6.31
CA LEU A 46 -11.28 15.16 -4.84
C LEU A 46 -11.90 13.87 -4.33
N SER A 47 -13.06 13.44 -4.81
CA SER A 47 -13.68 12.16 -4.45
C SER A 47 -12.80 10.98 -4.88
N ALA A 48 -12.28 10.97 -6.11
CA ALA A 48 -11.40 9.92 -6.61
C ALA A 48 -10.14 9.73 -5.76
N TRP A 49 -9.63 10.82 -5.15
CA TRP A 49 -8.49 10.78 -4.25
C TRP A 49 -8.89 10.49 -2.79
N ALA A 50 -9.87 11.22 -2.26
CA ALA A 50 -10.18 11.24 -0.84
C ALA A 50 -10.94 9.98 -0.38
N ALA A 51 -11.82 9.40 -1.22
CA ALA A 51 -12.60 8.24 -0.84
C ALA A 51 -11.73 6.99 -0.63
N PRO A 52 -10.83 6.58 -1.57
CA PRO A 52 -9.91 5.50 -1.32
C PRO A 52 -8.95 5.78 -0.14
N THR A 53 -8.52 7.04 0.04
CA THR A 53 -7.69 7.45 1.17
C THR A 53 -8.42 7.30 2.50
N ALA A 54 -9.69 7.70 2.58
CA ALA A 54 -10.52 7.51 3.76
C ALA A 54 -10.73 6.01 4.07
N GLY A 55 -11.02 5.19 3.05
CA GLY A 55 -11.10 3.74 3.19
C GLY A 55 -9.81 3.13 3.75
N TRP A 56 -8.66 3.61 3.27
CA TRP A 56 -7.35 3.17 3.76
C TRP A 56 -7.11 3.53 5.22
N LEU A 57 -7.40 4.77 5.61
CA LEU A 57 -7.32 5.22 7.00
C LEU A 57 -8.24 4.41 7.91
N GLY A 58 -9.48 4.20 7.47
CA GLY A 58 -10.43 3.34 8.17
C GLY A 58 -9.90 1.92 8.35
N GLY A 59 -9.26 1.38 7.30
CA GLY A 59 -8.61 0.07 7.32
C GLY A 59 -7.45 -0.03 8.32
N HIS A 60 -6.67 1.04 8.50
CA HIS A 60 -5.62 1.09 9.52
C HIS A 60 -6.21 1.09 10.94
N TYR A 61 -7.20 1.94 11.22
CA TYR A 61 -7.85 1.96 12.52
C TYR A 61 -8.51 0.64 12.89
N LEU A 62 -9.28 0.07 11.95
CA LEU A 62 -9.94 -1.23 12.17
C LEU A 62 -8.93 -2.37 12.23
N GLY A 63 -7.87 -2.33 11.42
CA GLY A 63 -6.78 -3.30 11.46
C GLY A 63 -6.13 -3.33 12.84
N ASP A 64 -5.70 -2.17 13.36
CA ASP A 64 -5.11 -2.06 14.69
C ASP A 64 -6.11 -2.46 15.80
N TYR A 65 -7.41 -2.17 15.62
CA TYR A 65 -8.46 -2.61 16.55
C TYR A 65 -8.62 -4.14 16.58
N PHE A 66 -8.65 -4.80 15.42
CA PHE A 66 -8.80 -6.27 15.35
C PHE A 66 -7.52 -7.00 15.74
N ASP A 67 -6.36 -6.42 15.46
CA ASP A 67 -5.05 -7.00 15.77
C ASP A 67 -4.56 -6.71 17.22
N ARG A 68 -5.30 -5.96 18.04
CA ARG A 68 -4.83 -5.46 19.34
C ARG A 68 -4.29 -6.56 20.26
N ASP A 69 -4.91 -7.73 20.25
CA ASP A 69 -4.51 -8.85 21.11
C ASP A 69 -3.22 -9.52 20.59
N LEU A 70 -3.09 -9.67 19.26
CA LEU A 70 -1.87 -10.12 18.60
C LEU A 70 -0.72 -9.12 18.82
N ASP A 71 -1.02 -7.82 18.62
CA ASP A 71 -0.04 -6.74 18.76
C ASP A 71 0.41 -6.57 20.22
N ALA A 72 -0.40 -6.90 21.23
CA ALA A 72 -0.01 -6.87 22.63
C ALA A 72 1.17 -7.82 22.90
N GLY A 73 1.21 -8.97 22.22
CA GLY A 73 2.34 -9.92 22.32
C GLY A 73 3.53 -9.60 21.43
N SER A 74 3.25 -9.14 20.18
CA SER A 74 4.30 -9.00 19.15
C SER A 74 4.82 -7.56 18.98
N LYS A 75 3.98 -6.55 19.22
CA LYS A 75 4.27 -5.12 19.02
C LYS A 75 3.66 -4.25 20.13
N PRO A 76 4.03 -4.47 21.42
CA PRO A 76 3.42 -3.81 22.58
C PRO A 76 3.58 -2.29 22.58
N HIS A 77 4.52 -1.76 21.79
CA HIS A 77 4.77 -0.32 21.63
C HIS A 77 3.75 0.40 20.74
N ARG A 78 2.91 -0.33 19.97
CA ARG A 78 1.88 0.27 19.10
C ARG A 78 0.83 1.07 19.90
N PRO A 79 0.11 2.02 19.26
CA PRO A 79 -0.79 2.94 19.97
C PRO A 79 -1.83 2.27 20.85
N ILE A 80 -2.51 1.21 20.38
CA ILE A 80 -3.55 0.54 21.17
C ILE A 80 -2.96 -0.34 22.28
N PRO A 81 -2.02 -1.27 22.04
CA PRO A 81 -1.43 -2.08 23.10
C PRO A 81 -0.74 -1.27 24.19
N SER A 82 -0.08 -0.17 23.82
CA SER A 82 0.59 0.74 24.79
C SER A 82 -0.37 1.64 25.58
N GLY A 83 -1.68 1.57 25.33
CA GLY A 83 -2.68 2.42 25.98
C GLY A 83 -2.68 3.90 25.53
N ARG A 84 -1.85 4.28 24.54
CA ARG A 84 -1.80 5.65 24.00
C ARG A 84 -3.02 6.02 23.15
N LEU A 85 -3.71 5.01 22.60
CA LEU A 85 -4.97 5.13 21.88
C LEU A 85 -5.95 4.07 22.40
N ALA A 86 -7.13 4.52 22.90
CA ALA A 86 -8.15 3.58 23.33
C ALA A 86 -8.71 2.79 22.14
N ALA A 87 -8.88 1.47 22.28
CA ALA A 87 -9.43 0.61 21.23
C ALA A 87 -10.80 1.10 20.72
N ARG A 88 -11.66 1.57 21.65
CA ARG A 88 -12.96 2.15 21.30
C ARG A 88 -12.84 3.43 20.45
N THR A 89 -11.85 4.27 20.73
CA THR A 89 -11.56 5.47 19.91
C THR A 89 -11.12 5.06 18.51
N ALA A 90 -10.23 4.07 18.37
CA ALA A 90 -9.80 3.54 17.09
C ALA A 90 -10.99 3.01 16.27
N LEU A 91 -11.90 2.26 16.90
CA LEU A 91 -13.11 1.77 16.26
C LEU A 91 -13.97 2.92 15.71
N TRP A 92 -14.25 3.95 16.53
CA TRP A 92 -15.05 5.09 16.09
C TRP A 92 -14.36 5.91 14.99
N CYS A 93 -13.05 6.11 15.05
CA CYS A 93 -12.29 6.76 13.98
C CYS A 93 -12.37 5.95 12.67
N GLY A 94 -12.26 4.62 12.76
CA GLY A 94 -12.46 3.74 11.60
C GLY A 94 -13.85 3.88 10.99
N CYS A 95 -14.91 3.84 11.81
CA CYS A 95 -16.29 4.04 11.35
C CYS A 95 -16.48 5.43 10.72
N ALA A 96 -15.92 6.49 11.30
CA ALA A 96 -15.97 7.84 10.72
C ALA A 96 -15.29 7.92 9.36
N CYS A 97 -14.14 7.27 9.18
CA CYS A 97 -13.48 7.17 7.86
C CYS A 97 -14.36 6.46 6.83
N PHE A 98 -15.05 5.38 7.21
CA PHE A 98 -16.00 4.71 6.31
C PHE A 98 -17.24 5.55 6.02
N ALA A 99 -17.73 6.35 6.96
CA ALA A 99 -18.80 7.30 6.70
C ALA A 99 -18.38 8.35 5.67
N VAL A 100 -17.12 8.86 5.75
CA VAL A 100 -16.54 9.75 4.73
C VAL A 100 -16.44 9.06 3.37
N LEU A 101 -15.95 7.81 3.32
CA LEU A 101 -15.92 7.01 2.09
C LEU A 101 -17.32 6.88 1.47
N ALA A 102 -18.33 6.54 2.27
CA ALA A 102 -19.70 6.38 1.81
C ALA A 102 -20.30 7.70 1.30
N LEU A 103 -20.08 8.80 2.02
CA LEU A 103 -20.52 10.14 1.61
C LEU A 103 -19.94 10.55 0.25
N LEU A 104 -18.62 10.37 0.08
CA LEU A 104 -17.95 10.69 -1.18
C LEU A 104 -18.39 9.76 -2.32
N ALA A 105 -18.71 8.50 -2.03
CA ALA A 105 -19.19 7.54 -3.03
C ALA A 105 -20.53 7.94 -3.63
N VAL A 106 -21.41 8.59 -2.86
CA VAL A 106 -22.71 9.09 -3.34
C VAL A 106 -22.53 10.11 -4.47
N LEU A 107 -21.45 10.90 -4.46
CA LEU A 107 -21.18 11.92 -5.49
C LEU A 107 -20.95 11.33 -6.89
N GLY A 108 -20.45 10.10 -6.97
CA GLY A 108 -20.16 9.42 -8.24
C GLY A 108 -21.28 8.45 -8.69
N GLY A 109 -22.37 8.30 -7.91
CA GLY A 109 -23.52 7.49 -8.22
C GLY A 109 -23.37 6.00 -7.88
N TRP A 110 -24.23 5.15 -8.44
CA TRP A 110 -24.33 3.72 -8.05
C TRP A 110 -23.05 2.91 -8.24
N GLY A 111 -22.26 3.24 -9.27
CA GLY A 111 -20.98 2.55 -9.52
C GLY A 111 -19.97 2.75 -8.39
N THR A 112 -19.80 3.99 -7.96
CA THR A 112 -18.89 4.34 -6.85
C THR A 112 -19.41 3.84 -5.50
N ILE A 113 -20.73 3.85 -5.28
CA ILE A 113 -21.36 3.25 -4.10
C ILE A 113 -21.03 1.75 -4.03
N SER A 114 -21.24 1.03 -5.13
CA SER A 114 -20.91 -0.40 -5.22
C SER A 114 -19.44 -0.69 -4.95
N ALA A 115 -18.54 0.09 -5.56
CA ALA A 115 -17.09 -0.03 -5.33
C ALA A 115 -16.72 0.27 -3.86
N ALA A 116 -17.32 1.27 -3.24
CA ALA A 116 -17.10 1.61 -1.83
C ALA A 116 -17.60 0.51 -0.89
N VAL A 117 -18.77 -0.09 -1.15
CA VAL A 117 -19.32 -1.23 -0.39
C VAL A 117 -18.37 -2.43 -0.51
N LEU A 118 -17.92 -2.77 -1.72
CA LEU A 118 -16.96 -3.86 -1.94
C LEU A 118 -15.64 -3.60 -1.23
N ALA A 119 -15.11 -2.37 -1.27
CA ALA A 119 -13.91 -1.98 -0.55
C ALA A 119 -14.09 -2.11 0.97
N GLY A 120 -15.19 -1.59 1.52
CA GLY A 120 -15.50 -1.67 2.94
C GLY A 120 -15.61 -3.12 3.42
N PHE A 121 -16.35 -3.95 2.68
CA PHE A 121 -16.43 -5.39 2.95
C PHE A 121 -15.05 -6.06 2.87
N GLY A 122 -14.26 -5.76 1.83
CA GLY A 122 -12.91 -6.32 1.65
C GLY A 122 -11.98 -5.95 2.80
N ILE A 123 -12.02 -4.72 3.31
CA ILE A 123 -11.21 -4.26 4.45
C ILE A 123 -11.57 -5.05 5.72
N VAL A 124 -12.86 -5.21 6.01
CA VAL A 124 -13.33 -6.01 7.16
C VAL A 124 -12.99 -7.48 6.97
N ALA A 125 -13.24 -8.04 5.78
CA ALA A 125 -12.93 -9.43 5.45
C ALA A 125 -11.44 -9.72 5.57
N TYR A 126 -10.58 -8.82 5.09
CA TYR A 126 -9.13 -8.91 5.28
C TYR A 126 -8.78 -9.04 6.76
N SER A 127 -9.20 -8.09 7.58
CA SER A 127 -8.78 -7.99 8.98
C SER A 127 -9.40 -9.10 9.85
N ARG A 128 -10.65 -9.48 9.60
CA ARG A 128 -11.41 -10.39 10.47
C ARG A 128 -11.28 -11.86 10.10
N TRP A 129 -11.13 -12.19 8.80
CA TRP A 129 -11.21 -13.58 8.33
C TRP A 129 -10.02 -14.03 7.48
N CYS A 130 -9.48 -13.17 6.62
CA CYS A 130 -8.56 -13.62 5.58
C CYS A 130 -7.08 -13.49 5.97
N LYS A 131 -6.70 -12.49 6.77
CA LYS A 131 -5.30 -12.18 7.12
C LYS A 131 -4.55 -13.37 7.70
N ALA A 132 -5.19 -14.14 8.57
CA ALA A 132 -4.58 -15.31 9.21
C ALA A 132 -4.55 -16.58 8.33
N ARG A 133 -5.02 -16.55 7.08
CA ARG A 133 -5.33 -17.75 6.27
C ARG A 133 -4.52 -17.82 4.98
N GLY A 134 -3.29 -18.32 5.03
CA GLY A 134 -2.43 -18.57 3.86
C GLY A 134 -2.23 -17.33 3.02
N ILE A 135 -2.59 -17.37 1.73
CA ILE A 135 -2.49 -16.24 0.79
C ILE A 135 -3.79 -15.40 0.73
N ALA A 136 -4.88 -15.86 1.35
CA ALA A 136 -6.20 -15.25 1.18
C ALA A 136 -6.22 -13.75 1.54
N GLY A 137 -5.57 -13.37 2.66
CA GLY A 137 -5.45 -11.97 3.04
C GLY A 137 -4.71 -11.13 1.98
N ASN A 138 -3.61 -11.67 1.45
CA ASN A 138 -2.83 -10.97 0.44
C ASN A 138 -3.66 -10.72 -0.84
N LEU A 139 -4.44 -11.72 -1.30
CA LEU A 139 -5.33 -11.59 -2.47
C LEU A 139 -6.43 -10.53 -2.27
N VAL A 140 -7.07 -10.53 -1.08
CA VAL A 140 -8.06 -9.50 -0.73
C VAL A 140 -7.40 -8.11 -0.70
N ARG A 141 -6.18 -8.04 -0.16
CA ARG A 141 -5.42 -6.79 -0.13
C ARG A 141 -5.12 -6.25 -1.53
N GLY A 142 -4.74 -7.15 -2.47
CA GLY A 142 -4.59 -6.81 -3.88
C GLY A 142 -5.89 -6.33 -4.51
N ALA A 143 -7.01 -7.00 -4.23
CA ALA A 143 -8.31 -6.59 -4.73
C ALA A 143 -8.70 -5.17 -4.31
N LEU A 144 -8.33 -4.74 -3.08
CA LEU A 144 -8.56 -3.37 -2.63
C LEU A 144 -7.81 -2.32 -3.47
N GLY A 145 -6.58 -2.62 -3.92
CA GLY A 145 -5.84 -1.76 -4.84
C GLY A 145 -6.54 -1.63 -6.20
N ALA A 146 -6.98 -2.75 -6.77
CA ALA A 146 -7.75 -2.74 -8.03
C ALA A 146 -9.10 -2.00 -7.89
N ILE A 147 -9.79 -2.16 -6.75
CA ILE A 147 -11.05 -1.46 -6.47
C ILE A 147 -10.80 0.06 -6.34
N ALA A 148 -9.68 0.50 -5.76
CA ALA A 148 -9.36 1.92 -5.68
C ALA A 148 -9.18 2.55 -7.08
N LEU A 149 -8.53 1.83 -8.00
CA LEU A 149 -8.41 2.25 -9.42
C LEU A 149 -9.80 2.33 -10.09
N LEU A 150 -10.60 1.27 -9.93
CA LEU A 150 -11.97 1.21 -10.46
C LEU A 150 -12.84 2.32 -9.89
N TYR A 151 -12.75 2.62 -8.60
CA TYR A 151 -13.48 3.71 -7.96
C TYR A 151 -13.19 5.05 -8.65
N GLY A 152 -11.93 5.39 -8.88
CA GLY A 152 -11.55 6.61 -9.57
C GLY A 152 -12.10 6.67 -11.00
N THR A 153 -12.05 5.56 -11.73
CA THR A 153 -12.66 5.44 -13.06
C THR A 153 -14.17 5.70 -13.03
N LEU A 154 -14.88 5.06 -12.09
CA LEU A 154 -16.33 5.20 -11.96
C LEU A 154 -16.74 6.60 -11.48
N THR A 155 -15.87 7.31 -10.76
CA THR A 155 -16.13 8.67 -10.27
C THR A 155 -16.26 9.67 -11.40
N VAL A 156 -15.41 9.58 -12.43
CA VAL A 156 -15.45 10.49 -13.60
C VAL A 156 -16.19 9.88 -14.80
N GLY A 157 -16.41 8.56 -14.79
CA GLY A 157 -17.01 7.83 -15.91
C GLY A 157 -16.05 7.58 -17.07
N LEU A 158 -16.32 6.53 -17.84
CA LEU A 158 -15.53 6.20 -19.03
C LEU A 158 -15.95 7.08 -20.19
N SER A 159 -14.99 7.67 -20.88
CA SER A 159 -15.25 8.44 -22.11
C SER A 159 -15.63 7.50 -23.26
N PRO A 160 -16.81 7.70 -23.89
CA PRO A 160 -17.19 6.92 -25.07
C PRO A 160 -16.24 7.09 -26.27
N GLN A 161 -15.49 8.19 -26.29
CA GLN A 161 -14.53 8.51 -27.35
C GLN A 161 -13.22 7.72 -27.25
N ARG A 162 -13.02 6.96 -26.15
CA ARG A 162 -11.82 6.12 -25.92
C ARG A 162 -12.16 4.65 -25.72
N PRO A 163 -12.46 3.89 -26.79
CA PRO A 163 -12.74 2.44 -26.68
C PRO A 163 -11.59 1.65 -26.06
N SER A 164 -10.34 2.12 -26.26
CA SER A 164 -9.13 1.51 -25.66
C SER A 164 -9.01 1.69 -24.16
N ALA A 165 -9.81 2.55 -23.52
CA ALA A 165 -9.72 2.80 -22.08
C ALA A 165 -10.04 1.54 -21.25
N VAL A 166 -11.01 0.72 -21.66
CA VAL A 166 -11.41 -0.49 -20.93
C VAL A 166 -10.28 -1.52 -20.86
N PRO A 167 -9.63 -1.97 -21.94
CA PRO A 167 -8.53 -2.93 -21.84
C PRO A 167 -7.32 -2.36 -21.11
N VAL A 168 -7.00 -1.07 -21.24
CA VAL A 168 -5.94 -0.41 -20.46
C VAL A 168 -6.29 -0.44 -18.95
N LEU A 169 -7.54 -0.13 -18.59
CA LEU A 169 -8.03 -0.18 -17.22
C LEU A 169 -7.92 -1.59 -16.65
N LEU A 170 -8.38 -2.61 -17.36
CA LEU A 170 -8.34 -4.00 -16.91
C LEU A 170 -6.90 -4.47 -16.68
N ALA A 171 -5.99 -4.17 -17.60
CA ALA A 171 -4.56 -4.48 -17.45
C ALA A 171 -3.95 -3.74 -16.23
N SER A 172 -4.31 -2.47 -16.03
CA SER A 172 -3.87 -1.67 -14.88
C SER A 172 -4.43 -2.20 -13.55
N MET A 173 -5.69 -2.63 -13.52
CA MET A 173 -6.30 -3.28 -12.35
C MET A 173 -5.60 -4.59 -12.00
N LEU A 174 -5.25 -5.41 -13.01
CA LEU A 174 -4.49 -6.64 -12.80
C LEU A 174 -3.09 -6.34 -12.26
N ALA A 175 -2.41 -5.31 -12.80
CA ALA A 175 -1.11 -4.87 -12.30
C ALA A 175 -1.17 -4.48 -10.81
N PHE A 176 -2.16 -3.67 -10.41
CA PHE A 176 -2.33 -3.27 -9.00
C PHE A 176 -2.76 -4.43 -8.10
N TRP A 177 -3.63 -5.30 -8.57
CA TRP A 177 -4.00 -6.50 -7.84
C TRP A 177 -2.78 -7.39 -7.53
N ALA A 178 -1.97 -7.65 -8.53
CA ALA A 178 -0.76 -8.47 -8.38
C ALA A 178 0.28 -7.77 -7.48
N HIS A 179 0.50 -6.46 -7.70
CA HIS A 179 1.44 -5.65 -6.92
C HIS A 179 1.08 -5.58 -5.44
N ASP A 180 -0.16 -5.21 -5.11
CA ASP A 180 -0.58 -5.07 -3.72
C ASP A 180 -0.67 -6.42 -3.01
N THR A 181 -1.02 -7.50 -3.73
CA THR A 181 -0.91 -8.88 -3.24
C THR A 181 0.53 -9.21 -2.86
N MET A 182 1.47 -8.93 -3.77
CA MET A 182 2.90 -9.17 -3.59
C MET A 182 3.48 -8.32 -2.45
N SER A 183 3.22 -7.02 -2.44
CA SER A 183 3.72 -6.10 -1.43
C SER A 183 3.23 -6.47 -0.02
N ASN A 184 1.95 -6.86 0.10
CA ASN A 184 1.40 -7.34 1.36
C ASN A 184 2.02 -8.69 1.78
N LEU A 185 2.36 -9.57 0.83
CA LEU A 185 3.07 -10.82 1.13
C LEU A 185 4.50 -10.58 1.64
N VAL A 186 5.20 -9.53 1.14
CA VAL A 186 6.48 -9.10 1.73
C VAL A 186 6.31 -8.59 3.15
N GLY A 187 5.17 -7.93 3.45
CA GLY A 187 4.79 -7.60 4.83
C GLY A 187 4.62 -8.84 5.71
N ALA A 188 3.98 -9.89 5.21
CA ALA A 188 3.83 -11.16 5.93
C ALA A 188 5.16 -11.90 6.15
N LEU A 189 6.14 -11.77 5.23
CA LEU A 189 7.51 -12.28 5.45
C LEU A 189 8.20 -11.56 6.62
N ARG A 190 8.02 -10.26 6.74
CA ARG A 190 8.52 -9.47 7.87
C ARG A 190 7.91 -9.90 9.20
N ASP A 191 6.63 -10.19 9.21
CA ASP A 191 5.84 -10.45 10.42
C ASP A 191 5.78 -11.96 10.77
N MET A 192 6.49 -12.83 10.05
CA MET A 192 6.36 -14.30 10.10
C MET A 192 6.47 -14.88 11.52
N ASP A 193 7.39 -14.40 12.34
CA ASP A 193 7.59 -14.93 13.69
C ASP A 193 6.48 -14.46 14.64
N GLY A 194 6.06 -13.21 14.54
CA GLY A 194 4.91 -12.69 15.28
C GLY A 194 3.60 -13.37 14.89
N ASP A 195 3.38 -13.60 13.59
CA ASP A 195 2.22 -14.33 13.06
C ASP A 195 2.20 -15.78 13.59
N ARG A 196 3.36 -16.45 13.60
CA ARG A 196 3.48 -17.83 14.12
C ARG A 196 3.17 -17.87 15.62
N ALA A 197 3.74 -16.98 16.40
CA ALA A 197 3.50 -16.86 17.84
C ALA A 197 2.03 -16.54 18.17
N GLY A 198 1.37 -15.72 17.34
CA GLY A 198 -0.05 -15.38 17.47
C GLY A 198 -1.01 -16.40 16.87
N GLY A 199 -0.52 -17.57 16.40
CA GLY A 199 -1.37 -18.63 15.82
C GLY A 199 -1.86 -18.37 14.40
N TYR A 200 -1.37 -17.31 13.73
CA TYR A 200 -1.73 -17.01 12.35
C TYR A 200 -1.04 -17.99 11.39
N ARG A 201 -1.79 -18.45 10.39
CA ARG A 201 -1.33 -19.42 9.40
C ARG A 201 -1.15 -18.73 8.04
N THR A 202 -0.42 -17.61 8.01
CA THR A 202 -0.07 -16.89 6.79
C THR A 202 0.76 -17.75 5.84
N LEU A 203 0.89 -17.36 4.57
CA LEU A 203 1.62 -18.15 3.58
C LEU A 203 3.08 -18.45 3.99
N PRO A 204 3.87 -17.44 4.48
CA PRO A 204 5.22 -17.71 4.98
C PRO A 204 5.26 -18.68 6.16
N VAL A 205 4.30 -18.57 7.11
CA VAL A 205 4.21 -19.47 8.27
C VAL A 205 3.90 -20.91 7.84
N ARG A 206 3.02 -21.10 6.84
CA ARG A 206 2.59 -22.42 6.36
C ARG A 206 3.57 -23.10 5.43
N ARG A 207 4.22 -22.36 4.53
CA ARG A 207 5.02 -22.90 3.42
C ARG A 207 6.49 -22.50 3.49
N GLY A 208 6.87 -21.70 4.49
CA GLY A 208 8.22 -21.16 4.65
C GLY A 208 8.53 -19.96 3.75
N ALA A 209 9.59 -19.25 4.11
CA ALA A 209 10.04 -18.06 3.38
C ALA A 209 10.46 -18.36 1.93
N PRO A 210 11.15 -19.49 1.59
CA PRO A 210 11.50 -19.76 0.20
C PRO A 210 10.31 -19.87 -0.74
N PHE A 211 9.21 -20.48 -0.30
CA PHE A 211 7.98 -20.56 -1.10
C PHE A 211 7.30 -19.19 -1.24
N ALA A 212 7.23 -18.43 -0.16
CA ALA A 212 6.65 -17.10 -0.18
C ALA A 212 7.43 -16.15 -1.11
N VAL A 213 8.78 -16.20 -1.11
CA VAL A 213 9.62 -15.41 -2.02
C VAL A 213 9.37 -15.80 -3.49
N ARG A 214 9.25 -17.10 -3.81
CA ARG A 214 8.87 -17.50 -5.19
C ARG A 214 7.52 -16.94 -5.60
N THR A 215 6.54 -16.94 -4.70
CA THR A 215 5.22 -16.36 -4.95
C THR A 215 5.30 -14.83 -5.15
N VAL A 216 6.13 -14.14 -4.35
CA VAL A 216 6.42 -12.70 -4.53
C VAL A 216 6.98 -12.43 -5.93
N LEU A 217 7.96 -13.22 -6.39
CA LEU A 217 8.56 -13.05 -7.72
C LEU A 217 7.55 -13.28 -8.85
N ALA A 218 6.73 -14.33 -8.73
CA ALA A 218 5.69 -14.62 -9.73
C ALA A 218 4.64 -13.49 -9.82
N LEU A 219 4.20 -12.97 -8.68
CA LEU A 219 3.26 -11.84 -8.63
C LEU A 219 3.89 -10.57 -9.18
N TYR A 220 5.17 -10.32 -8.90
CA TYR A 220 5.88 -9.17 -9.44
C TYR A 220 6.05 -9.27 -10.96
N ALA A 221 6.40 -10.43 -11.48
CA ALA A 221 6.42 -10.68 -12.92
C ALA A 221 5.04 -10.41 -13.55
N GLY A 222 3.96 -10.88 -12.92
CA GLY A 222 2.58 -10.58 -13.33
C GLY A 222 2.27 -9.07 -13.31
N THR A 223 2.74 -8.35 -12.29
CA THR A 223 2.62 -6.87 -12.20
C THR A 223 3.27 -6.19 -13.40
N VAL A 224 4.55 -6.53 -13.66
CA VAL A 224 5.31 -5.90 -14.75
C VAL A 224 4.70 -6.25 -16.11
N THR A 225 4.30 -7.50 -16.32
CA THR A 225 3.63 -7.93 -17.56
C THR A 225 2.32 -7.17 -17.77
N ALA A 226 1.46 -7.11 -16.77
CA ALA A 226 0.17 -6.41 -16.87
C ALA A 226 0.36 -4.89 -17.08
N ALA A 227 1.33 -4.27 -16.38
CA ALA A 227 1.67 -2.87 -16.59
C ALA A 227 2.23 -2.62 -17.99
N LEU A 228 3.08 -3.51 -18.52
CA LEU A 228 3.58 -3.42 -19.87
C LEU A 228 2.44 -3.53 -20.91
N VAL A 229 1.52 -4.47 -20.73
CA VAL A 229 0.33 -4.62 -21.58
C VAL A 229 -0.52 -3.34 -21.52
N ALA A 230 -0.74 -2.74 -20.37
CA ALA A 230 -1.46 -1.47 -20.26
C ALA A 230 -0.80 -0.37 -21.12
N GLY A 231 0.53 -0.24 -21.06
CA GLY A 231 1.28 0.72 -21.87
C GLY A 231 1.21 0.43 -23.38
N LEU A 232 1.24 -0.84 -23.78
CA LEU A 232 1.15 -1.23 -25.21
C LEU A 232 -0.24 -0.99 -25.78
N LEU A 233 -1.29 -1.12 -24.97
CA LEU A 233 -2.69 -0.86 -25.37
C LEU A 233 -3.06 0.63 -25.33
N ALA A 234 -2.27 1.46 -24.67
CA ALA A 234 -2.53 2.89 -24.54
C ALA A 234 -2.07 3.70 -25.75
N ASP A 235 -2.43 4.99 -25.74
CA ASP A 235 -2.07 5.95 -26.78
C ASP A 235 -0.54 5.96 -27.01
N PRO A 236 -0.09 5.74 -28.27
CA PRO A 236 1.32 5.76 -28.62
C PRO A 236 2.06 7.05 -28.20
N ALA A 237 1.37 8.20 -28.23
CA ALA A 237 1.96 9.49 -27.90
C ALA A 237 2.41 9.57 -26.40
N ARG A 238 1.79 8.79 -25.52
CA ARG A 238 2.11 8.75 -24.07
C ARG A 238 2.97 7.56 -23.67
N ARG A 239 3.14 6.60 -24.58
CA ARG A 239 3.81 5.32 -24.32
C ARG A 239 5.26 5.47 -23.89
N ALA A 240 6.04 6.33 -24.55
CA ALA A 240 7.47 6.49 -24.26
C ALA A 240 7.70 6.97 -22.81
N GLY A 241 7.00 8.01 -22.35
CA GLY A 241 7.09 8.50 -20.97
C GLY A 241 6.63 7.48 -19.93
N TYR A 242 5.56 6.75 -20.24
CA TYR A 242 5.08 5.66 -19.39
C TYR A 242 6.12 4.53 -19.26
N LEU A 243 6.68 4.05 -20.38
CA LEU A 243 7.69 2.97 -20.37
C LEU A 243 8.97 3.40 -19.66
N ALA A 244 9.39 4.65 -19.81
CA ALA A 244 10.52 5.20 -19.04
C ALA A 244 10.24 5.16 -17.53
N THR A 245 9.03 5.53 -17.10
CA THR A 245 8.63 5.44 -15.68
C THR A 245 8.51 3.99 -15.22
N LEU A 246 7.98 3.10 -16.07
CA LEU A 246 7.90 1.67 -15.77
C LEU A 246 9.29 1.05 -15.61
N ALA A 247 10.29 1.49 -16.36
CA ALA A 247 11.67 1.07 -16.17
C ALA A 247 12.21 1.46 -14.77
N VAL A 248 11.84 2.65 -14.26
CA VAL A 248 12.16 3.06 -12.87
C VAL A 248 11.46 2.14 -11.86
N VAL A 249 10.17 1.80 -12.08
CA VAL A 249 9.44 0.84 -11.25
C VAL A 249 10.17 -0.50 -11.19
N VAL A 250 10.56 -1.03 -12.36
CA VAL A 250 11.29 -2.32 -12.45
C VAL A 250 12.65 -2.25 -11.73
N ALA A 251 13.38 -1.16 -11.87
CA ALA A 251 14.66 -0.96 -11.16
C ALA A 251 14.47 -0.94 -9.64
N LEU A 252 13.47 -0.19 -9.13
CA LEU A 252 13.13 -0.18 -7.71
C LEU A 252 12.68 -1.56 -7.21
N GLY A 253 11.88 -2.28 -8.00
CA GLY A 253 11.49 -3.65 -7.70
C GLY A 253 12.70 -4.58 -7.61
N GLY A 254 13.66 -4.45 -8.53
CA GLY A 254 14.93 -5.19 -8.47
C GLY A 254 15.70 -4.93 -7.16
N VAL A 255 15.82 -3.67 -6.76
CA VAL A 255 16.44 -3.27 -5.48
C VAL A 255 15.70 -3.88 -4.28
N ALA A 256 14.37 -3.96 -4.32
CA ALA A 256 13.58 -4.54 -3.25
C ALA A 256 13.69 -6.06 -3.19
N LEU A 257 13.63 -6.73 -4.35
CA LEU A 257 13.47 -8.18 -4.43
C LEU A 257 14.80 -8.96 -4.37
N ALA A 258 15.91 -8.39 -4.86
CA ALA A 258 17.20 -9.06 -4.84
C ALA A 258 17.64 -9.49 -3.42
N PRO A 259 17.53 -8.65 -2.37
CA PRO A 259 17.84 -9.09 -1.01
C PRO A 259 16.91 -10.21 -0.49
N LEU A 260 15.62 -10.21 -0.88
CA LEU A 260 14.69 -11.27 -0.49
C LEU A 260 15.10 -12.62 -1.09
N VAL A 261 15.56 -12.60 -2.35
CA VAL A 261 16.07 -13.83 -3.02
C VAL A 261 17.34 -14.33 -2.35
N ALA A 262 18.27 -13.42 -2.04
CA ALA A 262 19.54 -13.78 -1.39
C ALA A 262 19.33 -14.42 0.00
N HIS A 263 18.34 -13.92 0.77
CA HIS A 263 18.06 -14.37 2.13
C HIS A 263 16.83 -15.29 2.24
N ARG A 264 16.41 -15.93 1.12
CA ARG A 264 15.18 -16.74 1.12
C ARG A 264 15.17 -17.92 2.07
N ALA A 265 16.34 -18.46 2.41
CA ALA A 265 16.48 -19.61 3.32
C ALA A 265 16.35 -19.19 4.79
N ASP A 266 16.95 -18.06 5.13
CA ASP A 266 16.89 -17.44 6.46
C ASP A 266 16.53 -15.95 6.26
N MET A 267 15.27 -15.58 6.50
CA MET A 267 14.71 -14.27 6.17
C MET A 267 14.77 -13.33 7.37
N PRO A 268 15.80 -12.46 7.48
CA PRO A 268 15.85 -11.48 8.55
C PRO A 268 14.73 -10.46 8.43
N VAL A 269 14.11 -10.10 9.56
CA VAL A 269 13.04 -9.09 9.63
C VAL A 269 13.45 -7.78 8.94
N LEU A 270 14.71 -7.35 9.11
CA LEU A 270 15.23 -6.11 8.50
C LEU A 270 15.30 -6.17 6.97
N VAL A 271 15.59 -7.35 6.41
CA VAL A 271 15.61 -7.54 4.94
C VAL A 271 14.20 -7.37 4.39
N ALA A 272 13.22 -8.06 4.95
CA ALA A 272 11.82 -7.94 4.53
C ALA A 272 11.26 -6.52 4.79
N LEU A 273 11.64 -5.87 5.90
CA LEU A 273 11.24 -4.49 6.21
C LEU A 273 11.79 -3.50 5.18
N ARG A 274 13.06 -3.61 4.81
CA ARG A 274 13.69 -2.75 3.80
C ARG A 274 13.09 -2.98 2.41
N ALA A 275 12.92 -4.24 2.01
CA ALA A 275 12.26 -4.58 0.76
C ALA A 275 10.87 -3.96 0.67
N HIS A 276 10.04 -4.13 1.72
CA HIS A 276 8.73 -3.51 1.80
C HIS A 276 8.80 -1.97 1.78
N ALA A 277 9.85 -1.35 2.36
CA ALA A 277 10.03 0.09 2.32
C ALA A 277 10.26 0.61 0.88
N VAL A 278 11.09 -0.08 0.11
CA VAL A 278 11.33 0.26 -1.31
C VAL A 278 10.04 0.06 -2.12
N LEU A 279 9.33 -1.06 -1.93
CA LEU A 279 8.07 -1.35 -2.63
C LEU A 279 6.96 -0.33 -2.32
N VAL A 280 6.96 0.30 -1.15
CA VAL A 280 6.01 1.37 -0.84
C VAL A 280 6.29 2.63 -1.67
N VAL A 281 7.55 2.96 -1.94
CA VAL A 281 7.93 4.06 -2.84
C VAL A 281 7.66 3.67 -4.30
N GLU A 282 8.09 2.49 -4.70
CA GLU A 282 7.91 1.94 -6.05
C GLU A 282 6.43 1.96 -6.46
N ARG A 283 5.52 1.61 -5.56
CA ARG A 283 4.08 1.63 -5.76
C ARG A 283 3.52 3.04 -6.03
N VAL A 284 4.07 4.08 -5.39
CA VAL A 284 3.72 5.48 -5.70
C VAL A 284 4.16 5.83 -7.13
N VAL A 285 5.35 5.38 -7.53
CA VAL A 285 5.86 5.59 -8.90
C VAL A 285 4.99 4.84 -9.91
N LEU A 286 4.58 3.60 -9.64
CA LEU A 286 3.67 2.83 -10.50
C LEU A 286 2.31 3.52 -10.65
N ALA A 287 1.71 3.99 -9.55
CA ALA A 287 0.44 4.72 -9.60
C ALA A 287 0.57 6.02 -10.41
N SER A 288 1.68 6.75 -10.23
CA SER A 288 1.94 7.97 -11.00
C SER A 288 2.17 7.70 -12.48
N ALA A 289 2.79 6.56 -12.84
CA ALA A 289 2.95 6.16 -14.23
C ALA A 289 1.60 6.04 -14.95
N LEU A 290 0.58 5.48 -14.28
CA LEU A 290 -0.77 5.41 -14.85
C LEU A 290 -1.43 6.80 -14.99
N VAL A 291 -1.17 7.73 -14.06
CA VAL A 291 -1.59 9.14 -14.25
C VAL A 291 -0.93 9.71 -15.51
N GLY A 292 0.36 9.44 -15.70
CA GLY A 292 1.09 9.85 -16.91
C GLY A 292 0.54 9.23 -18.19
N LEU A 293 0.11 7.98 -18.12
CA LEU A 293 -0.51 7.27 -19.23
C LEU A 293 -1.86 7.90 -19.62
N GLY A 294 -2.62 8.38 -18.64
CA GLY A 294 -3.90 9.07 -18.87
C GLY A 294 -3.76 10.56 -19.23
N LEU A 295 -2.91 11.31 -18.56
CA LEU A 295 -2.85 12.79 -18.61
C LEU A 295 -1.51 13.35 -19.11
N GLY A 296 -0.48 12.52 -19.29
CA GLY A 296 0.87 12.94 -19.69
C GLY A 296 1.80 13.22 -18.52
N ILE A 297 3.08 13.53 -18.85
CA ILE A 297 4.18 13.60 -17.88
C ILE A 297 4.06 14.77 -16.88
N GLY A 298 3.47 15.89 -17.29
CA GLY A 298 3.34 17.07 -16.40
C GLY A 298 2.53 16.75 -15.13
N PRO A 299 1.23 16.35 -15.25
CA PRO A 299 0.43 15.92 -14.11
C PRO A 299 1.03 14.75 -13.33
N GLN A 300 1.68 13.80 -14.02
CA GLN A 300 2.41 12.71 -13.37
C GLN A 300 3.46 13.23 -12.40
N LEU A 301 4.37 14.08 -12.85
CA LEU A 301 5.48 14.59 -12.03
C LEU A 301 4.98 15.50 -10.91
N LEU A 302 3.95 16.33 -11.18
CA LEU A 302 3.33 17.19 -10.18
C LEU A 302 2.80 16.40 -8.98
N LEU A 303 2.26 15.21 -9.19
CA LEU A 303 1.76 14.34 -8.14
C LEU A 303 2.85 13.42 -7.58
N ALA A 304 3.68 12.82 -8.43
CA ALA A 304 4.67 11.83 -8.03
C ALA A 304 5.74 12.41 -7.12
N VAL A 305 6.32 13.56 -7.48
CA VAL A 305 7.47 14.12 -6.76
C VAL A 305 7.14 14.41 -5.29
N PRO A 306 6.08 15.18 -4.96
CA PRO A 306 5.76 15.43 -3.55
C PRO A 306 5.33 14.15 -2.82
N MET A 307 4.58 13.24 -3.45
CA MET A 307 4.12 12.01 -2.79
C MET A 307 5.27 11.04 -2.51
N VAL A 308 6.25 10.91 -3.42
CA VAL A 308 7.47 10.12 -3.19
C VAL A 308 8.29 10.75 -2.06
N ALA A 309 8.49 12.07 -2.09
CA ALA A 309 9.24 12.79 -1.06
C ALA A 309 8.60 12.62 0.33
N LEU A 310 7.27 12.82 0.44
CA LEU A 310 6.53 12.66 1.68
C LEU A 310 6.56 11.20 2.17
N THR A 311 6.38 10.23 1.27
CA THR A 311 6.46 8.80 1.60
C THR A 311 7.84 8.45 2.14
N TRP A 312 8.89 8.86 1.46
CA TRP A 312 10.27 8.59 1.87
C TRP A 312 10.63 9.26 3.20
N TRP A 313 10.24 10.55 3.38
CA TRP A 313 10.42 11.27 4.62
C TRP A 313 9.69 10.61 5.79
N ALA A 314 8.40 10.29 5.62
CA ALA A 314 7.60 9.62 6.65
C ALA A 314 8.16 8.24 7.03
N GLN A 315 8.68 7.47 6.05
CA GLN A 315 9.35 6.21 6.32
C GLN A 315 10.59 6.39 7.19
N ARG A 316 11.42 7.39 6.89
CA ARG A 316 12.62 7.69 7.70
C ARG A 316 12.27 8.04 9.14
N MET A 317 11.23 8.85 9.31
CA MET A 317 10.86 9.37 10.64
C MET A 317 10.14 8.35 11.52
N MET A 318 9.32 7.48 10.94
CA MET A 318 8.32 6.75 11.74
C MET A 318 8.40 5.23 11.64
N ARG A 319 8.86 4.69 10.52
CA ARG A 319 8.66 3.27 10.22
C ARG A 319 9.38 2.34 11.20
N ALA A 320 10.63 2.64 11.56
CA ALA A 320 11.36 1.81 12.51
C ALA A 320 10.71 1.81 13.89
N GLY A 321 10.25 2.97 14.37
CA GLY A 321 9.53 3.09 15.64
C GLY A 321 8.23 2.30 15.63
N HIS A 322 7.46 2.40 14.54
CA HIS A 322 6.17 1.71 14.41
C HIS A 322 6.31 0.18 14.26
N GLU A 323 7.32 -0.29 13.52
CA GLU A 323 7.46 -1.73 13.21
C GLU A 323 8.34 -2.48 14.22
N LEU A 324 9.38 -1.84 14.76
CA LEU A 324 10.39 -2.47 15.60
C LEU A 324 10.45 -1.93 17.03
N GLY A 325 9.67 -0.89 17.37
CA GLY A 325 9.73 -0.23 18.69
C GLY A 325 11.03 0.54 18.96
N THR A 326 11.90 0.69 17.96
CA THR A 326 13.19 1.36 18.10
C THR A 326 13.09 2.81 17.65
N GLY A 327 13.57 3.76 18.46
CA GLY A 327 13.61 5.18 18.09
C GLY A 327 14.66 5.54 17.02
N ARG A 328 15.34 4.55 16.43
CA ARG A 328 16.35 4.76 15.38
C ARG A 328 15.72 4.73 14.00
N PRO A 329 16.10 5.65 13.07
CA PRO A 329 15.62 5.62 11.68
C PRO A 329 15.96 4.28 11.02
N ALA A 330 15.00 3.63 10.38
CA ALA A 330 15.18 2.31 9.75
C ALA A 330 16.29 2.28 8.68
N LEU A 331 16.57 3.43 8.03
CA LEU A 331 17.65 3.58 7.05
C LEU A 331 19.05 3.80 7.65
N ALA A 332 19.15 4.24 8.91
CA ALA A 332 20.44 4.44 9.57
C ALA A 332 21.14 3.11 9.99
N LEU A 333 20.44 1.98 9.85
CA LEU A 333 20.98 0.65 10.13
C LEU A 333 21.76 0.05 8.94
N ALA A 334 22.15 0.85 7.94
CA ALA A 334 22.67 0.39 6.65
C ALA A 334 24.21 0.41 6.53
N THR A 335 24.96 0.65 7.59
CA THR A 335 26.43 0.42 7.56
C THR A 335 26.72 -0.95 8.15
N PRO A 336 27.27 -1.91 7.37
CA PRO A 336 27.88 -3.08 7.98
C PRO A 336 29.02 -2.56 8.84
N ARG A 337 28.97 -2.78 10.17
CA ARG A 337 30.19 -2.72 10.96
C ARG A 337 31.17 -3.68 10.29
N ARG A 338 32.26 -3.16 9.72
CA ARG A 338 33.46 -3.94 9.52
C ARG A 338 33.73 -4.62 10.87
N ALA A 339 33.61 -5.92 10.90
CA ALA A 339 34.12 -6.71 11.98
C ALA A 339 35.60 -6.32 12.11
N ALA A 340 35.97 -5.80 13.26
CA ALA A 340 37.35 -5.57 13.59
C ALA A 340 38.07 -6.91 13.46
N MET A 341 38.87 -7.02 12.41
CA MET A 341 40.03 -7.89 12.36
C MET A 341 41.10 -7.17 13.17
N GLU A 342 41.09 -7.30 14.45
CA GLU A 342 42.22 -7.05 15.33
C GLU A 342 42.13 -8.06 16.46
N ASP A 343 43.12 -8.89 16.49
CA ASP A 343 43.77 -9.69 17.51
C ASP A 343 43.94 -11.14 17.12
N VAL A 344 44.91 -11.41 16.30
CA VAL A 344 45.86 -12.54 16.49
C VAL A 344 47.22 -12.07 16.01
N SER A 345 48.05 -11.63 16.92
CA SER A 345 49.50 -11.70 16.85
C SER A 345 50.02 -12.23 18.18
#